data_75da3d0a9ba05c8dfb52667f0986c0e9
#
_entry.id   75da3d0a9ba05c8dfb52667f0986c0e9
#
_cell.length_a   1.000
_cell.length_b   1.000
_cell.length_c   1.000
_cell.angle_alpha   90.00
_cell.angle_beta   90.00
_cell.angle_gamma   90.00
#
_symmetry.space_group_name_H-M   'P 1'
#
loop_
_entity.id
_entity.type
_entity.pdbx_description
1 polymer ?
#
loop_
_entity_poly.entity_id
_entity_poly.type
_entity_poly.pdbx_seq_one_letter_code
_entity_poly.pdbx_strand_id
1 'polypeptide(L)'
;ILRYLALLTATLLPGLYLAVIRFHTQILPTNLLLSFADAREGVPFSSVTELVLLELAFELIREAGVRVPGALGNAIGIVGGLIIGDAAVSANLVSPIVVMIVALTALGSMVIPDEEFAAAFRLLKYGFLILGGYLGIYGVVLGIYLTVSHLSGLLSFGIPYLVPFVEEQSVRQTGNGIFRIPFKARKYRPVYARKEQSIRLRKITDRKGRES
;
A
#
# COMPACT_ATOMS: atom_id res chain seq x y z
N ILE A 1 -10.25 2.59 6.45
CA ILE A 1 -9.69 1.24 6.64
C ILE A 1 -9.35 0.62 5.30
N LEU A 2 -10.32 0.50 4.34
CA LEU A 2 -10.08 -0.13 3.03
C LEU A 2 -8.87 0.45 2.27
N ARG A 3 -8.68 1.78 2.30
CA ARG A 3 -7.51 2.42 1.65
C ARG A 3 -6.18 2.01 2.26
N TYR A 4 -6.10 1.84 3.58
CA TYR A 4 -4.88 1.36 4.24
C TYR A 4 -4.60 -0.10 3.90
N LEU A 5 -5.64 -0.94 3.89
CA LEU A 5 -5.51 -2.33 3.46
C LEU A 5 -5.05 -2.43 2.01
N ALA A 6 -5.66 -1.64 1.12
CA ALA A 6 -5.27 -1.57 -0.30
C ALA A 6 -3.81 -1.14 -0.48
N LEU A 7 -3.36 -0.14 0.27
CA LEU A 7 -1.97 0.32 0.24
C LEU A 7 -1.01 -0.76 0.73
N LEU A 8 -1.32 -1.42 1.83
CA LEU A 8 -0.50 -2.53 2.35
C LEU A 8 -0.45 -3.70 1.36
N THR A 9 -1.60 -4.07 0.78
CA THR A 9 -1.68 -5.12 -0.24
C THR A 9 -0.86 -4.73 -1.46
N ALA A 10 -1.03 -3.52 -1.99
CA ALA A 10 -0.30 -3.04 -3.15
C ALA A 10 1.22 -3.03 -2.95
N THR A 11 1.69 -2.82 -1.74
CA THR A 11 3.12 -2.64 -1.45
C THR A 11 3.79 -3.93 -0.99
N LEU A 12 3.15 -4.68 -0.08
CA LEU A 12 3.78 -5.80 0.62
C LEU A 12 3.47 -7.16 -0.02
N LEU A 13 2.31 -7.32 -0.67
CA LEU A 13 1.83 -8.62 -1.11
C LEU A 13 2.81 -9.37 -2.04
N PRO A 14 3.45 -8.74 -3.06
CA PRO A 14 4.40 -9.44 -3.92
C PRO A 14 5.63 -9.93 -3.16
N GLY A 15 6.18 -9.10 -2.28
CA GLY A 15 7.33 -9.46 -1.45
C GLY A 15 6.99 -10.56 -0.44
N LEU A 16 5.82 -10.50 0.19
CA LEU A 16 5.33 -11.54 1.11
C LEU A 16 5.11 -12.88 0.37
N TYR A 17 4.51 -12.84 -0.82
CA TYR A 17 4.32 -14.05 -1.63
C TYR A 17 5.66 -14.73 -1.90
N LEU A 18 6.68 -14.01 -2.37
CA LEU A 18 8.02 -14.57 -2.61
C LEU A 18 8.68 -15.08 -1.33
N ALA A 19 8.53 -14.35 -0.23
CA ALA A 19 9.08 -14.73 1.07
C ALA A 19 8.50 -16.05 1.56
N VAL A 20 7.19 -16.26 1.39
CA VAL A 20 6.52 -17.50 1.82
C VAL A 20 6.87 -18.65 0.88
N ILE A 21 6.72 -18.49 -0.44
CA ILE A 21 6.90 -19.56 -1.41
C ILE A 21 8.35 -20.04 -1.47
N ARG A 22 9.33 -19.15 -1.26
CA ARG A 22 10.74 -19.50 -1.42
C ARG A 22 11.41 -19.97 -0.14
N PHE A 23 11.03 -19.41 1.00
CA PHE A 23 11.75 -19.62 2.26
C PHE A 23 10.88 -20.24 3.38
N HIS A 24 9.56 -20.05 3.33
CA HIS A 24 8.67 -20.38 4.43
C HIS A 24 7.45 -21.19 3.98
N THR A 25 7.67 -22.15 3.08
CA THR A 25 6.60 -23.03 2.55
C THR A 25 5.86 -23.79 3.65
N GLN A 26 6.51 -24.04 4.77
CA GLN A 26 5.94 -24.70 5.96
C GLN A 26 4.78 -23.93 6.64
N ILE A 27 4.62 -22.64 6.33
CA ILE A 27 3.48 -21.83 6.83
C ILE A 27 2.19 -22.22 6.11
N LEU A 28 2.31 -22.73 4.87
CA LEU A 28 1.15 -23.08 4.05
C LEU A 28 0.62 -24.46 4.41
N PRO A 29 -0.72 -24.63 4.47
CA PRO A 29 -1.33 -25.96 4.57
C PRO A 29 -0.89 -26.85 3.39
N THR A 30 -0.67 -28.14 3.65
CA THR A 30 -0.15 -29.09 2.65
C THR A 30 -0.98 -29.11 1.37
N ASN A 31 -2.31 -29.05 1.48
CA ASN A 31 -3.20 -29.06 0.31
C ASN A 31 -2.97 -27.80 -0.57
N LEU A 32 -2.73 -26.65 0.05
CA LEU A 32 -2.44 -25.40 -0.66
C LEU A 32 -1.07 -25.46 -1.34
N LEU A 33 -0.08 -26.04 -0.66
CA LEU A 33 1.26 -26.22 -1.20
C LEU A 33 1.24 -27.12 -2.44
N LEU A 34 0.48 -28.22 -2.41
CA LEU A 34 0.30 -29.10 -3.56
C LEU A 34 -0.39 -28.38 -4.72
N SER A 35 -1.48 -27.63 -4.44
CA SER A 35 -2.14 -26.82 -5.47
C SER A 35 -1.21 -25.77 -6.09
N PHE A 36 -0.28 -25.22 -5.31
CA PHE A 36 0.72 -24.26 -5.82
C PHE A 36 1.78 -24.97 -6.68
N ALA A 37 2.18 -26.20 -6.32
CA ALA A 37 3.10 -27.00 -7.11
C ALA A 37 2.45 -27.37 -8.46
N ASP A 38 1.22 -27.87 -8.44
CA ASP A 38 0.47 -28.23 -9.64
C ASP A 38 0.26 -27.03 -10.57
N ALA A 39 -0.11 -25.88 -10.00
CA ALA A 39 -0.33 -24.65 -10.78
C ALA A 39 0.96 -24.09 -11.42
N ARG A 40 2.11 -24.57 -11.02
CA ARG A 40 3.42 -24.20 -11.56
C ARG A 40 4.03 -25.26 -12.45
N GLU A 41 3.35 -26.39 -12.61
CA GLU A 41 3.80 -27.45 -13.50
C GLU A 41 3.87 -26.94 -14.94
N GLY A 42 5.01 -27.12 -15.57
CA GLY A 42 5.26 -26.66 -16.94
C GLY A 42 5.74 -25.21 -17.08
N VAL A 43 5.81 -24.42 -16.00
CA VAL A 43 6.36 -23.04 -16.06
C VAL A 43 7.88 -23.07 -16.00
N PRO A 44 8.60 -22.53 -17.01
CA PRO A 44 10.06 -22.62 -17.09
C PRO A 44 10.80 -21.64 -16.18
N PHE A 45 10.09 -20.61 -15.66
CA PHE A 45 10.70 -19.55 -14.88
C PHE A 45 10.62 -19.77 -13.37
N SER A 46 11.57 -19.17 -12.64
CA SER A 46 11.48 -19.11 -11.17
C SER A 46 10.35 -18.18 -10.73
N SER A 47 9.77 -18.39 -9.54
CA SER A 47 8.70 -17.52 -8.98
C SER A 47 9.09 -16.02 -8.95
N VAL A 48 10.37 -15.73 -8.72
CA VAL A 48 10.87 -14.35 -8.73
C VAL A 48 10.81 -13.76 -10.13
N THR A 49 11.28 -14.53 -11.13
CA THR A 49 11.29 -14.09 -12.53
C THR A 49 9.87 -13.91 -13.06
N GLU A 50 8.98 -14.87 -12.81
CA GLU A 50 7.56 -14.77 -13.17
C GLU A 50 6.93 -13.48 -12.63
N LEU A 51 7.13 -13.24 -11.33
CA LEU A 51 6.53 -12.10 -10.64
C LEU A 51 7.09 -10.77 -11.16
N VAL A 52 8.42 -10.67 -11.35
CA VAL A 52 9.06 -9.46 -11.87
C VAL A 52 8.61 -9.17 -13.30
N LEU A 53 8.60 -10.18 -14.18
CA LEU A 53 8.16 -10.01 -15.56
C LEU A 53 6.71 -9.54 -15.64
N LEU A 54 5.84 -10.15 -14.87
CA LEU A 54 4.41 -9.81 -14.89
C LEU A 54 4.17 -8.42 -14.27
N GLU A 55 4.83 -8.08 -13.17
CA GLU A 55 4.76 -6.74 -12.56
C GLU A 55 5.24 -5.65 -13.52
N LEU A 56 6.33 -5.88 -14.25
CA LEU A 56 6.82 -4.94 -15.26
C LEU A 56 5.84 -4.82 -16.44
N ALA A 57 5.25 -5.93 -16.89
CA ALA A 57 4.23 -5.89 -17.94
C ALA A 57 3.00 -5.07 -17.52
N PHE A 58 2.52 -5.25 -16.28
CA PHE A 58 1.41 -4.47 -15.74
C PHE A 58 1.77 -2.98 -15.55
N GLU A 59 3.01 -2.66 -15.16
CA GLU A 59 3.45 -1.27 -15.05
C GLU A 59 3.50 -0.58 -16.42
N LEU A 60 3.97 -1.28 -17.47
CA LEU A 60 3.93 -0.77 -18.85
C LEU A 60 2.50 -0.51 -19.34
N ILE A 61 1.57 -1.43 -19.06
CA ILE A 61 0.16 -1.24 -19.42
C ILE A 61 -0.42 -0.02 -18.71
N ARG A 62 -0.11 0.14 -17.43
CA ARG A 62 -0.56 1.29 -16.63
C ARG A 62 0.02 2.59 -17.17
N GLU A 63 1.33 2.65 -17.43
CA GLU A 63 1.98 3.84 -17.99
C GLU A 63 1.37 4.24 -19.34
N ALA A 64 1.06 3.24 -20.19
CA ALA A 64 0.35 3.47 -21.45
C ALA A 64 -1.08 4.02 -21.20
N GLY A 65 -1.79 3.48 -20.18
CA GLY A 65 -3.14 3.91 -19.82
C GLY A 65 -3.20 5.35 -19.30
N VAL A 66 -2.23 5.80 -18.53
CA VAL A 66 -2.17 7.18 -18.01
C VAL A 66 -2.03 8.22 -19.12
N ARG A 67 -1.37 7.85 -20.23
CA ARG A 67 -1.19 8.76 -21.40
C ARG A 67 -2.42 8.90 -22.29
N VAL A 68 -3.41 8.02 -22.12
CA VAL A 68 -4.66 8.08 -22.88
C VAL A 68 -5.69 8.88 -22.07
N PRO A 69 -6.19 10.02 -22.57
CA PRO A 69 -7.12 10.86 -21.84
C PRO A 69 -8.49 10.19 -21.66
N GLY A 70 -9.09 10.38 -20.50
CA GLY A 70 -10.45 9.95 -20.18
C GLY A 70 -10.59 8.48 -19.77
N ALA A 71 -11.83 7.98 -19.85
CA ALA A 71 -12.19 6.62 -19.40
C ALA A 71 -11.51 5.50 -20.19
N LEU A 72 -11.03 5.78 -21.40
CA LEU A 72 -10.36 4.80 -22.26
C LEU A 72 -9.03 4.33 -21.66
N GLY A 73 -8.25 5.21 -21.01
CA GLY A 73 -6.98 4.83 -20.39
C GLY A 73 -7.15 3.77 -19.30
N ASN A 74 -8.16 3.92 -18.44
CA ASN A 74 -8.47 2.92 -17.43
C ASN A 74 -8.96 1.59 -18.04
N ALA A 75 -9.78 1.66 -19.09
CA ALA A 75 -10.25 0.48 -19.80
C ALA A 75 -9.08 -0.29 -20.46
N ILE A 76 -8.13 0.40 -21.08
CA ILE A 76 -6.91 -0.20 -21.66
C ILE A 76 -6.11 -0.90 -20.57
N GLY A 77 -5.96 -0.29 -19.39
CA GLY A 77 -5.26 -0.91 -18.25
C GLY A 77 -5.90 -2.23 -17.81
N ILE A 78 -7.21 -2.27 -17.69
CA ILE A 78 -7.95 -3.46 -17.26
C ILE A 78 -7.92 -4.54 -18.34
N VAL A 79 -8.29 -4.21 -19.57
CA VAL A 79 -8.38 -5.15 -20.71
C VAL A 79 -6.99 -5.65 -21.08
N GLY A 80 -5.99 -4.78 -21.15
CA GLY A 80 -4.61 -5.16 -21.43
C GLY A 80 -4.04 -6.11 -20.37
N GLY A 81 -4.32 -5.83 -19.09
CA GLY A 81 -3.92 -6.71 -18.00
C GLY A 81 -4.56 -8.09 -18.07
N LEU A 82 -5.85 -8.16 -18.39
CA LEU A 82 -6.57 -9.42 -18.55
C LEU A 82 -6.03 -10.24 -19.74
N ILE A 83 -5.87 -9.62 -20.92
CA ILE A 83 -5.38 -10.29 -22.11
C ILE A 83 -3.95 -10.80 -21.91
N ILE A 84 -3.05 -9.99 -21.36
CA ILE A 84 -1.66 -10.38 -21.11
C ILE A 84 -1.60 -11.46 -20.04
N GLY A 85 -2.38 -11.37 -18.97
CA GLY A 85 -2.44 -12.37 -17.92
C GLY A 85 -2.92 -13.72 -18.46
N ASP A 86 -4.02 -13.74 -19.21
CA ASP A 86 -4.58 -14.95 -19.80
C ASP A 86 -3.63 -15.59 -20.84
N ALA A 87 -3.05 -14.79 -21.73
CA ALA A 87 -2.08 -15.26 -22.72
C ALA A 87 -0.82 -15.84 -22.07
N ALA A 88 -0.31 -15.19 -21.01
CA ALA A 88 0.87 -15.65 -20.29
C ALA A 88 0.64 -16.98 -19.55
N VAL A 89 -0.54 -17.18 -18.97
CA VAL A 89 -0.94 -18.46 -18.36
C VAL A 89 -1.16 -19.53 -19.42
N SER A 90 -1.87 -19.22 -20.49
CA SER A 90 -2.15 -20.16 -21.58
C SER A 90 -0.86 -20.63 -22.28
N ALA A 91 0.15 -19.78 -22.33
CA ALA A 91 1.48 -20.11 -22.86
C ALA A 91 2.40 -20.82 -21.83
N ASN A 92 1.93 -21.11 -20.63
CA ASN A 92 2.71 -21.63 -19.50
C ASN A 92 3.96 -20.79 -19.17
N LEU A 93 3.92 -19.49 -19.43
CA LEU A 93 5.03 -18.57 -19.09
C LEU A 93 4.99 -18.15 -17.63
N VAL A 94 3.79 -18.03 -17.06
CA VAL A 94 3.57 -17.69 -15.65
C VAL A 94 2.48 -18.56 -15.05
N SER A 95 2.57 -18.76 -13.73
CA SER A 95 1.54 -19.50 -13.01
C SER A 95 0.29 -18.63 -12.76
N PRO A 96 -0.92 -19.24 -12.75
CA PRO A 96 -2.17 -18.52 -12.43
C PRO A 96 -2.12 -17.80 -11.09
N ILE A 97 -1.38 -18.33 -10.11
CA ILE A 97 -1.23 -17.76 -8.78
C ILE A 97 -0.48 -16.43 -8.83
N VAL A 98 0.60 -16.36 -9.61
CA VAL A 98 1.37 -15.12 -9.78
C VAL A 98 0.50 -14.05 -10.45
N VAL A 99 -0.29 -14.42 -11.47
CA VAL A 99 -1.25 -13.50 -12.10
C VAL A 99 -2.25 -12.94 -11.09
N MET A 100 -2.79 -13.79 -10.20
CA MET A 100 -3.71 -13.37 -9.15
C MET A 100 -3.03 -12.40 -8.15
N ILE A 101 -1.79 -12.69 -7.73
CA ILE A 101 -1.03 -11.82 -6.83
C ILE A 101 -0.80 -10.45 -7.47
N VAL A 102 -0.36 -10.40 -8.71
CA VAL A 102 -0.12 -9.15 -9.45
C VAL A 102 -1.42 -8.37 -9.67
N ALA A 103 -2.50 -9.06 -10.03
CA ALA A 103 -3.81 -8.43 -10.19
C ALA A 103 -4.31 -7.77 -8.88
N LEU A 104 -4.20 -8.47 -7.74
CA LEU A 104 -4.56 -7.92 -6.43
C LEU A 104 -3.68 -6.71 -6.06
N THR A 105 -2.41 -6.76 -6.39
CA THR A 105 -1.46 -5.66 -6.18
C THR A 105 -1.83 -4.45 -7.03
N ALA A 106 -2.14 -4.67 -8.30
CA ALA A 106 -2.56 -3.64 -9.24
C ALA A 106 -3.88 -2.98 -8.79
N LEU A 107 -4.89 -3.78 -8.43
CA LEU A 107 -6.17 -3.30 -7.90
C LEU A 107 -5.97 -2.50 -6.61
N GLY A 108 -5.12 -2.99 -5.70
CA GLY A 108 -4.79 -2.27 -4.45
C GLY A 108 -4.21 -0.88 -4.72
N SER A 109 -3.35 -0.74 -5.72
CA SER A 109 -2.76 0.54 -6.09
C SER A 109 -3.77 1.52 -6.70
N MET A 110 -4.81 1.04 -7.40
CA MET A 110 -5.87 1.88 -7.99
C MET A 110 -6.83 2.49 -6.95
N VAL A 111 -6.89 1.92 -5.75
CA VAL A 111 -7.70 2.47 -4.64
C VAL A 111 -7.08 3.75 -4.05
N ILE A 112 -5.82 4.02 -4.34
CA ILE A 112 -5.11 5.21 -3.86
C ILE A 112 -5.49 6.39 -4.77
N PRO A 113 -6.11 7.46 -4.22
CA PRO A 113 -6.66 8.54 -5.05
C PRO A 113 -5.60 9.50 -5.60
N ASP A 114 -4.43 9.55 -5.01
CA ASP A 114 -3.32 10.41 -5.39
C ASP A 114 -2.31 9.60 -6.21
N GLU A 115 -2.12 9.97 -7.48
CA GLU A 115 -1.28 9.23 -8.43
C GLU A 115 0.21 9.34 -8.08
N GLU A 116 0.67 10.52 -7.62
CA GLU A 116 2.07 10.73 -7.23
C GLU A 116 2.41 9.93 -5.97
N PHE A 117 1.48 9.92 -5.01
CA PHE A 117 1.59 9.10 -3.81
C PHE A 117 1.60 7.59 -4.16
N ALA A 118 0.70 7.16 -5.05
CA ALA A 118 0.68 5.78 -5.54
C ALA A 118 1.99 5.39 -6.24
N ALA A 119 2.58 6.31 -7.02
CA ALA A 119 3.87 6.07 -7.70
C ALA A 119 5.02 5.82 -6.72
N ALA A 120 5.09 6.57 -5.62
CA ALA A 120 6.09 6.34 -4.58
C ALA A 120 5.97 4.95 -3.95
N PHE A 121 4.75 4.49 -3.68
CA PHE A 121 4.52 3.13 -3.13
C PHE A 121 4.75 2.02 -4.15
N ARG A 122 4.52 2.28 -5.44
CA ARG A 122 4.91 1.35 -6.52
C ARG A 122 6.42 1.13 -6.55
N LEU A 123 7.21 2.19 -6.44
CA LEU A 123 8.66 2.05 -6.35
C LEU A 123 9.09 1.27 -5.12
N LEU A 124 8.48 1.56 -3.97
CA LEU A 124 8.73 0.88 -2.71
C LEU A 124 8.40 -0.63 -2.79
N LYS A 125 7.35 -1.01 -3.52
CA LYS A 125 6.96 -2.40 -3.81
C LYS A 125 8.14 -3.22 -4.38
N TYR A 126 8.90 -2.68 -5.33
CA TYR A 126 10.06 -3.38 -5.88
C TYR A 126 11.15 -3.60 -4.83
N GLY A 127 11.32 -2.66 -3.91
CA GLY A 127 12.20 -2.84 -2.74
C GLY A 127 11.77 -4.04 -1.89
N PHE A 128 10.47 -4.15 -1.57
CA PHE A 128 9.93 -5.29 -0.82
C PHE A 128 10.02 -6.61 -1.60
N LEU A 129 9.84 -6.56 -2.92
CA LEU A 129 9.98 -7.73 -3.78
C LEU A 129 11.42 -8.28 -3.74
N ILE A 130 12.41 -7.41 -3.83
CA ILE A 130 13.83 -7.79 -3.73
C ILE A 130 14.13 -8.33 -2.34
N LEU A 131 13.77 -7.60 -1.29
CA LEU A 131 14.03 -8.01 0.10
C LEU A 131 13.31 -9.32 0.46
N GLY A 132 12.04 -9.47 0.06
CA GLY A 132 11.27 -10.70 0.26
C GLY A 132 11.82 -11.89 -0.55
N GLY A 133 12.27 -11.64 -1.78
CA GLY A 133 12.84 -12.66 -2.67
C GLY A 133 14.22 -13.17 -2.23
N TYR A 134 15.03 -12.36 -1.54
CA TYR A 134 16.39 -12.74 -1.09
C TYR A 134 16.47 -13.11 0.39
N LEU A 135 15.76 -12.41 1.26
CA LEU A 135 15.84 -12.57 2.72
C LEU A 135 14.58 -13.18 3.34
N GLY A 136 13.56 -13.50 2.50
CA GLY A 136 12.31 -14.05 2.99
C GLY A 136 11.53 -13.07 3.88
N ILE A 137 10.84 -13.60 4.90
CA ILE A 137 10.03 -12.78 5.82
C ILE A 137 10.90 -11.77 6.58
N TYR A 138 12.15 -12.12 6.91
CA TYR A 138 13.10 -11.20 7.56
C TYR A 138 13.35 -9.96 6.69
N GLY A 139 13.46 -10.14 5.36
CA GLY A 139 13.61 -9.05 4.42
C GLY A 139 12.40 -8.13 4.37
N VAL A 140 11.19 -8.69 4.43
CA VAL A 140 9.96 -7.89 4.46
C VAL A 140 9.88 -7.08 5.76
N VAL A 141 10.18 -7.69 6.91
CA VAL A 141 10.21 -7.00 8.21
C VAL A 141 11.26 -5.88 8.22
N LEU A 142 12.46 -6.16 7.70
CA LEU A 142 13.51 -5.16 7.55
C LEU A 142 13.07 -4.01 6.65
N GLY A 143 12.42 -4.30 5.53
CA GLY A 143 11.86 -3.30 4.61
C GLY A 143 10.82 -2.41 5.29
N ILE A 144 9.91 -2.99 6.09
CA ILE A 144 8.93 -2.24 6.87
C ILE A 144 9.65 -1.33 7.88
N TYR A 145 10.63 -1.86 8.60
CA TYR A 145 11.41 -1.09 9.58
C TYR A 145 12.12 0.10 8.93
N LEU A 146 12.81 -0.12 7.82
CA LEU A 146 13.50 0.94 7.08
C LEU A 146 12.53 2.00 6.56
N THR A 147 11.39 1.58 6.03
CA THR A 147 10.36 2.49 5.52
C THR A 147 9.79 3.36 6.64
N VAL A 148 9.39 2.75 7.76
CA VAL A 148 8.83 3.49 8.90
C VAL A 148 9.88 4.40 9.52
N SER A 149 11.12 3.93 9.67
CA SER A 149 12.24 4.74 10.17
C SER A 149 12.49 5.96 9.29
N HIS A 150 12.52 5.78 7.97
CA HIS A 150 12.68 6.88 7.02
C HIS A 150 11.51 7.89 7.12
N LEU A 151 10.28 7.41 7.09
CA LEU A 151 9.08 8.26 7.17
C LEU A 151 8.99 9.03 8.50
N SER A 152 9.46 8.44 9.61
CA SER A 152 9.45 9.10 10.92
C SER A 152 10.47 10.25 11.01
N GLY A 153 11.54 10.19 10.23
CA GLY A 153 12.55 11.25 10.15
C GLY A 153 12.18 12.39 9.18
N LEU A 154 11.16 12.20 8.33
CA LEU A 154 10.77 13.23 7.35
C LEU A 154 9.99 14.37 8.02
N LEU A 155 10.39 15.60 7.70
CA LEU A 155 9.69 16.82 8.05
C LEU A 155 9.06 17.42 6.79
N SER A 156 7.74 17.65 6.81
CA SER A 156 7.02 18.37 5.76
C SER A 156 6.55 19.71 6.31
N PHE A 157 7.09 20.81 5.78
CA PHE A 157 6.81 22.18 6.24
C PHE A 157 7.04 22.37 7.76
N GLY A 158 8.06 21.70 8.33
CA GLY A 158 8.37 21.76 9.77
C GLY A 158 7.47 20.88 10.64
N ILE A 159 6.61 20.07 10.07
CA ILE A 159 5.73 19.12 10.76
C ILE A 159 6.21 17.69 10.44
N PRO A 160 6.38 16.81 11.45
CA PRO A 160 6.73 15.42 11.20
C PRO A 160 5.71 14.72 10.29
N TYR A 161 6.18 13.98 9.28
CA TYR A 161 5.32 13.35 8.28
C TYR A 161 4.31 12.36 8.89
N LEU A 162 4.71 11.61 9.89
CA LEU A 162 3.87 10.61 10.57
C LEU A 162 3.03 11.19 11.73
N VAL A 163 2.75 12.48 11.76
CA VAL A 163 1.77 13.03 12.71
C VAL A 163 0.38 12.51 12.31
N PRO A 164 -0.43 12.01 13.25
CA PRO A 164 -0.33 12.04 14.71
C PRO A 164 0.34 10.83 15.36
N PHE A 165 0.93 9.89 14.61
CA PHE A 165 1.44 8.62 15.14
C PHE A 165 2.72 8.79 15.97
N VAL A 166 3.57 9.75 15.64
CA VAL A 166 4.88 9.98 16.28
C VAL A 166 4.77 10.91 17.50
N GLU A 167 3.76 11.76 17.56
CA GLU A 167 3.62 12.75 18.62
C GLU A 167 2.58 12.30 19.65
N GLU A 168 3.04 11.82 20.80
CA GLU A 168 2.21 11.26 21.88
C GLU A 168 1.13 12.23 22.38
N GLN A 169 1.43 13.52 22.43
CA GLN A 169 0.46 14.55 22.81
C GLN A 169 -0.63 14.76 21.74
N SER A 170 -0.30 14.58 20.47
CA SER A 170 -1.24 14.72 19.36
C SER A 170 -2.23 13.54 19.32
N VAL A 171 -1.80 12.32 19.57
CA VAL A 171 -2.66 11.14 19.63
C VAL A 171 -3.66 11.25 20.80
N ARG A 172 -3.19 11.66 21.97
CA ARG A 172 -4.01 11.75 23.19
C ARG A 172 -5.00 12.91 23.15
N GLN A 173 -4.63 14.04 22.55
CA GLN A 173 -5.46 15.25 22.51
C GLN A 173 -6.39 15.28 21.29
N THR A 174 -5.98 14.71 20.16
CA THR A 174 -6.73 14.85 18.90
C THR A 174 -7.48 13.57 18.54
N GLY A 175 -7.06 12.39 19.03
CA GLY A 175 -7.70 11.10 18.77
C GLY A 175 -7.93 10.78 17.28
N ASN A 176 -7.23 11.45 16.38
CA ASN A 176 -7.42 11.40 14.93
C ASN A 176 -6.33 10.56 14.25
N GLY A 177 -5.94 9.45 14.86
CA GLY A 177 -5.03 8.51 14.20
C GLY A 177 -5.72 7.78 13.04
N ILE A 178 -5.77 6.46 13.12
CA ILE A 178 -6.38 5.59 12.11
C ILE A 178 -7.92 5.76 12.04
N PHE A 179 -8.56 6.06 13.17
CA PHE A 179 -10.01 6.24 13.26
C PHE A 179 -10.40 7.70 13.41
N ARG A 180 -11.36 8.13 12.60
CA ARG A 180 -11.91 9.48 12.68
C ARG A 180 -12.88 9.59 13.85
N ILE A 181 -12.50 10.35 14.90
CA ILE A 181 -13.36 10.60 16.06
C ILE A 181 -14.50 11.56 15.69
N PRO A 182 -15.72 11.36 16.24
CA PRO A 182 -16.86 12.27 16.05
C PRO A 182 -16.49 13.71 16.42
N PHE A 183 -17.00 14.68 15.67
CA PHE A 183 -16.66 16.10 15.83
C PHE A 183 -16.92 16.64 17.25
N LYS A 184 -17.96 16.15 17.91
CA LYS A 184 -18.32 16.52 19.31
C LYS A 184 -17.25 16.13 20.34
N ALA A 185 -16.47 15.07 20.06
CA ALA A 185 -15.42 14.59 20.97
C ALA A 185 -14.08 15.32 20.79
N ARG A 186 -13.94 16.14 19.75
CA ARG A 186 -12.70 16.88 19.42
C ARG A 186 -12.64 18.19 20.20
N LYS A 187 -12.16 18.14 21.43
CA LYS A 187 -12.11 19.32 22.31
C LYS A 187 -10.85 20.19 22.07
N TYR A 188 -9.73 19.59 21.67
CA TYR A 188 -8.43 20.26 21.55
C TYR A 188 -7.96 20.40 20.10
N ARG A 189 -7.18 21.43 19.83
CA ARG A 189 -6.47 21.59 18.55
C ARG A 189 -5.14 20.84 18.60
N PRO A 190 -4.66 20.30 17.47
CA PRO A 190 -3.36 19.63 17.42
C PRO A 190 -2.23 20.58 17.77
N VAL A 191 -1.15 20.04 18.34
CA VAL A 191 0.00 20.83 18.83
C VAL A 191 0.69 21.61 17.71
N TYR A 192 0.72 21.06 16.50
CA TYR A 192 1.32 21.70 15.32
C TYR A 192 0.46 22.83 14.70
N ALA A 193 -0.80 22.96 15.07
CA ALA A 193 -1.59 24.10 14.65
C ALA A 193 -1.15 25.34 15.46
N ARG A 194 -0.86 26.49 14.80
CA ARG A 194 -0.54 27.75 15.46
C ARG A 194 -1.62 28.09 16.48
N LYS A 195 -1.24 28.13 17.77
CA LYS A 195 -2.17 28.22 18.88
C LYS A 195 -2.33 29.66 19.35
N GLU A 196 -3.26 30.39 18.82
CA GLU A 196 -3.86 31.51 19.58
C GLU A 196 -4.91 30.99 20.58
N GLN A 197 -5.56 29.86 20.28
CA GLN A 197 -6.54 29.22 21.15
C GLN A 197 -6.37 27.71 21.15
N SER A 198 -6.08 27.10 22.29
CA SER A 198 -5.87 25.64 22.44
C SER A 198 -7.18 24.84 22.41
N ILE A 199 -8.32 25.45 22.75
CA ILE A 199 -9.63 24.81 22.84
C ILE A 199 -10.42 25.12 21.57
N ARG A 200 -10.91 24.08 20.90
CA ARG A 200 -11.65 24.19 19.63
C ARG A 200 -13.10 24.64 19.79
N LEU A 201 -13.72 24.27 20.89
CA LEU A 201 -15.11 24.61 21.24
C LEU A 201 -15.10 25.45 22.53
N ARG A 202 -14.84 26.72 22.44
CA ARG A 202 -15.16 27.66 23.52
C ARG A 202 -16.65 27.92 23.49
N LYS A 203 -17.35 27.65 24.60
CA LYS A 203 -18.77 27.98 24.70
C LYS A 203 -18.97 29.45 24.36
N ILE A 204 -19.85 29.76 23.41
CA ILE A 204 -20.22 31.11 22.97
C ILE A 204 -20.89 31.92 24.09
N THR A 205 -21.12 31.33 25.25
CA THR A 205 -21.76 31.92 26.42
C THR A 205 -21.00 33.09 27.08
N ASP A 206 -19.70 33.29 26.73
CA ASP A 206 -18.92 34.36 27.37
C ASP A 206 -18.94 35.71 26.64
N ARG A 207 -19.65 35.82 25.52
CA ARG A 207 -19.73 37.10 24.77
C ARG A 207 -20.83 38.03 25.26
N LYS A 208 -21.81 37.56 26.04
CA LYS A 208 -22.90 38.40 26.58
C LYS A 208 -22.56 39.09 27.91
N GLY A 209 -21.42 38.81 28.52
CA GLY A 209 -21.03 39.40 29.82
C GLY A 209 -20.03 40.56 29.74
N ARG A 210 -19.71 41.05 28.54
CA ARG A 210 -18.77 42.21 28.37
C ARG A 210 -19.42 43.46 27.75
N GLU A 211 -20.71 43.47 27.57
CA GLU A 211 -21.48 44.61 27.06
C GLU A 211 -22.53 45.10 28.09
N SER A 212 -22.24 44.94 29.39
CA SER A 212 -23.01 45.57 30.46
C SER A 212 -22.09 46.37 31.38
#